data_413d5bf141d8c4fe034fa7cf478117d1
#
_entry.id   413d5bf141d8c4fe034fa7cf478117d1
#
_cell.length_a   1.000
_cell.length_b   1.000
_cell.length_c   1.000
_cell.angle_alpha   90.00
_cell.angle_beta   90.00
_cell.angle_gamma   90.00
#
_symmetry.space_group_name_H-M   'P 1'
#
loop_
_entity.id
_entity.type
_entity.pdbx_description
1 polymer ?
#
loop_
_entity_poly.entity_id
_entity_poly.type
_entity_poly.pdbx_seq_one_letter_code
_entity_poly.pdbx_strand_id
1 'polypeptide(L)'
;MCGIVGIVQEAGYNEELQPWVEQMLAAQHHRGPDATGALDIPIGILGHNRLSILDLSVSSDQPFVYNAVIIVFNGEVYNYVELRDTLKAEGYKFNTTGDTEVVCAAYQHWGKECVKHFVGMWAFAIWDSEKELLFCSRDRFGIKPFNYMLQDGRMSFASELTTLRTLPFFDVTLNKKQVARGLNLGWSAYKDETYYENVKQLEGAHNLIWQNGQVTIERYWDLTKVEVPDKEEDAVARFRELFDDSIKLHMRSDVKIGSCLSGGLDSSAIVAAIADKHPEDYHTYTIYFTGKGAVDERPFARLLEKRYANVKSEYSEPSDAELTSDFEKFMRHVELPSAGSSFYSQYFVMKLAGKHKTKVLINGQGSDEFLIGYMHTYYRILADCLREFRLLSYLKILRDHVREHALSIKQILKTIGLSFLLVVKDENDFTRIELKRNYKQIEGYDYSDTTVQLENKFKSRTDNFLYHLIMTTTLPTLLHFEDRNSMAFSIESRVPFLDHRLVEYGFSLPVEWRVKNGLTKYVLREGLKDVLPPEIYARKDKKGFVTPGEFKWVKGPLREYFIDLAKDIKLNWRLNVLQRWKDS
;
A
#
# COMPACT_ATOMS: atom_id res chain seq x y z
N MET A 1 7.16 9.42 -8.20
CA MET A 1 7.86 8.48 -7.28
C MET A 1 9.25 8.20 -7.78
N CYS A 2 10.17 7.90 -6.86
CA CYS A 2 11.60 7.85 -7.15
C CYS A 2 12.19 6.49 -6.73
N GLY A 3 13.47 6.30 -6.99
CA GLY A 3 14.27 5.24 -6.43
C GLY A 3 15.36 5.83 -5.54
N ILE A 4 15.45 5.41 -4.27
CA ILE A 4 16.53 5.81 -3.36
C ILE A 4 17.48 4.64 -3.14
N VAL A 5 18.76 4.93 -3.05
CA VAL A 5 19.80 3.99 -2.64
C VAL A 5 20.81 4.68 -1.73
N GLY A 6 21.51 3.90 -0.94
CA GLY A 6 22.67 4.38 -0.21
C GLY A 6 23.49 3.25 0.37
N ILE A 7 24.77 3.50 0.52
CA ILE A 7 25.72 2.65 1.23
C ILE A 7 26.48 3.53 2.19
N VAL A 8 26.36 3.23 3.49
CA VAL A 8 27.09 3.93 4.55
C VAL A 8 27.85 2.93 5.41
N GLN A 9 29.01 3.32 5.93
CA GLN A 9 29.87 2.42 6.71
C GLN A 9 30.67 3.19 7.77
N GLU A 10 30.97 2.52 8.86
CA GLU A 10 31.76 3.09 9.97
C GLU A 10 33.17 3.49 9.54
N ALA A 11 33.78 2.74 8.61
CA ALA A 11 35.10 3.04 8.07
C ALA A 11 35.17 4.33 7.22
N GLY A 12 34.00 4.97 6.97
CA GLY A 12 33.91 6.15 6.10
C GLY A 12 33.84 5.80 4.61
N TYR A 13 33.71 6.84 3.78
CA TYR A 13 33.70 6.71 2.34
C TYR A 13 35.00 6.09 1.79
N ASN A 14 34.87 5.22 0.77
CA ASN A 14 35.98 4.79 -0.07
C ASN A 14 35.49 4.64 -1.53
N GLU A 15 36.41 4.69 -2.49
CA GLU A 15 36.11 4.64 -3.93
C GLU A 15 35.49 3.31 -4.40
N GLU A 16 35.58 2.22 -3.62
CA GLU A 16 34.98 0.93 -3.95
C GLU A 16 33.44 0.97 -3.90
N LEU A 17 32.85 1.94 -3.19
CA LEU A 17 31.41 2.10 -3.08
C LEU A 17 30.76 2.63 -4.35
N GLN A 18 31.49 3.42 -5.14
CA GLN A 18 30.96 4.08 -6.33
C GLN A 18 30.38 3.09 -7.37
N PRO A 19 31.11 2.06 -7.82
CA PRO A 19 30.58 1.08 -8.78
C PRO A 19 29.34 0.34 -8.26
N TRP A 20 29.27 0.09 -6.95
CA TRP A 20 28.13 -0.61 -6.35
C TRP A 20 26.86 0.28 -6.36
N VAL A 21 27.00 1.56 -6.00
CA VAL A 21 25.88 2.50 -6.05
C VAL A 21 25.42 2.74 -7.50
N GLU A 22 26.34 2.80 -8.46
CA GLU A 22 26.00 2.90 -9.88
C GLU A 22 25.18 1.68 -10.37
N GLN A 23 25.56 0.46 -9.97
CA GLN A 23 24.80 -0.75 -10.27
C GLN A 23 23.43 -0.75 -9.61
N MET A 24 23.33 -0.30 -8.35
CA MET A 24 22.06 -0.14 -7.65
C MET A 24 21.14 0.85 -8.36
N LEU A 25 21.64 2.01 -8.78
CA LEU A 25 20.89 3.02 -9.53
C LEU A 25 20.43 2.49 -10.89
N ALA A 26 21.28 1.75 -11.60
CA ALA A 26 20.91 1.13 -12.88
C ALA A 26 19.79 0.10 -12.71
N ALA A 27 19.83 -0.73 -11.66
CA ALA A 27 18.84 -1.77 -11.40
C ALA A 27 17.43 -1.23 -11.16
N GLN A 28 17.28 -0.05 -10.51
CA GLN A 28 15.99 0.57 -10.24
C GLN A 28 15.68 1.82 -11.09
N HIS A 29 16.40 2.03 -12.20
CA HIS A 29 16.21 3.20 -13.07
C HIS A 29 14.76 3.37 -13.56
N HIS A 30 14.03 2.28 -13.75
CA HIS A 30 12.61 2.29 -14.14
C HIS A 30 11.72 3.05 -13.13
N ARG A 31 12.13 3.20 -11.88
CA ARG A 31 11.36 3.97 -10.87
C ARG A 31 11.41 5.47 -11.14
N GLY A 32 12.51 5.96 -11.67
CA GLY A 32 12.71 7.40 -11.90
C GLY A 32 13.63 7.66 -13.08
N PRO A 33 13.10 7.60 -14.31
CA PRO A 33 13.91 7.73 -15.51
C PRO A 33 14.24 9.17 -15.91
N ASP A 34 13.70 10.19 -15.21
CA ASP A 34 13.83 11.59 -15.61
C ASP A 34 15.20 12.17 -15.23
N ALA A 35 15.80 11.75 -14.10
CA ALA A 35 17.17 12.12 -13.71
C ALA A 35 17.77 11.06 -12.78
N THR A 36 19.11 10.95 -12.78
CA THR A 36 19.86 10.08 -11.88
C THR A 36 21.02 10.84 -11.28
N GLY A 37 21.19 10.76 -9.96
CA GLY A 37 22.26 11.42 -9.23
C GLY A 37 22.86 10.54 -8.13
N ALA A 38 24.13 10.75 -7.82
CA ALA A 38 24.80 10.19 -6.66
C ALA A 38 25.68 11.26 -6.03
N LEU A 39 25.83 11.22 -4.71
CA LEU A 39 26.64 12.18 -3.97
C LEU A 39 27.37 11.47 -2.83
N ASP A 40 28.68 11.70 -2.77
CA ASP A 40 29.54 11.21 -1.72
C ASP A 40 29.28 12.00 -0.43
N ILE A 41 29.19 11.29 0.68
CA ILE A 41 29.13 11.83 2.03
C ILE A 41 30.28 11.25 2.87
N PRO A 42 30.68 11.85 3.98
CA PRO A 42 31.83 11.38 4.77
C PRO A 42 31.76 9.90 5.16
N ILE A 43 30.57 9.35 5.31
CA ILE A 43 30.33 7.96 5.73
C ILE A 43 29.92 7.02 4.58
N GLY A 44 29.86 7.48 3.33
CA GLY A 44 29.42 6.65 2.19
C GLY A 44 28.92 7.42 0.99
N ILE A 45 27.90 6.87 0.29
CA ILE A 45 27.28 7.45 -0.90
C ILE A 45 25.76 7.36 -0.80
N LEU A 46 25.08 8.45 -1.16
CA LEU A 46 23.64 8.48 -1.39
C LEU A 46 23.34 8.59 -2.89
N GLY A 47 22.33 7.87 -3.38
CA GLY A 47 21.95 7.88 -4.79
C GLY A 47 20.44 7.94 -4.99
N HIS A 48 20.03 8.50 -6.14
CA HIS A 48 18.63 8.76 -6.44
C HIS A 48 18.31 8.61 -7.93
N ASN A 49 17.18 7.98 -8.22
CA ASN A 49 16.53 8.01 -9.55
C ASN A 49 15.24 8.82 -9.44
N ARG A 50 15.12 9.92 -10.17
CA ARG A 50 14.02 10.87 -10.08
C ARG A 50 12.92 10.59 -11.10
N LEU A 51 11.67 10.52 -10.64
CA LEU A 51 10.47 10.75 -11.45
C LEU A 51 9.94 12.13 -11.08
N SER A 52 10.04 13.08 -12.02
CA SER A 52 9.66 14.49 -11.78
C SER A 52 8.15 14.63 -11.83
N ILE A 53 7.55 15.04 -10.68
CA ILE A 53 6.11 15.22 -10.48
C ILE A 53 5.81 16.60 -9.92
N LEU A 54 6.53 17.04 -8.88
CA LEU A 54 6.53 18.39 -8.35
C LEU A 54 7.86 19.05 -8.68
N ASP A 55 7.80 20.33 -9.08
CA ASP A 55 8.96 21.10 -9.52
C ASP A 55 9.79 20.38 -10.58
N LEU A 56 9.42 20.54 -11.85
CA LEU A 56 10.05 19.82 -12.96
C LEU A 56 11.47 20.32 -13.31
N SER A 57 11.99 21.31 -12.57
CA SER A 57 13.31 21.88 -12.82
C SER A 57 14.43 20.98 -12.29
N VAL A 58 15.62 21.12 -12.86
CA VAL A 58 16.86 20.43 -12.42
C VAL A 58 17.31 20.86 -11.01
N SER A 59 16.86 22.02 -10.52
CA SER A 59 17.18 22.48 -9.17
C SER A 59 16.53 21.64 -8.07
N SER A 60 15.57 20.79 -8.41
CA SER A 60 14.96 19.82 -7.50
C SER A 60 15.50 18.40 -7.69
N ASP A 61 16.58 18.21 -8.46
CA ASP A 61 17.24 16.91 -8.58
C ASP A 61 17.88 16.49 -7.25
N GLN A 62 17.99 15.18 -7.08
CA GLN A 62 18.50 14.59 -5.84
C GLN A 62 19.70 13.66 -6.15
N PRO A 63 20.63 13.46 -5.18
CA PRO A 63 20.60 13.91 -3.76
C PRO A 63 20.55 15.43 -3.65
N PHE A 64 19.61 15.94 -2.84
CA PHE A 64 19.35 17.37 -2.69
C PHE A 64 20.09 17.91 -1.46
N VAL A 65 20.84 19.01 -1.63
CA VAL A 65 21.62 19.65 -0.59
C VAL A 65 20.88 20.89 -0.08
N TYR A 66 20.62 20.93 1.21
CA TYR A 66 20.02 22.07 1.88
C TYR A 66 20.78 22.39 3.17
N ASN A 67 21.60 23.45 3.16
CA ASN A 67 22.51 23.80 4.26
C ASN A 67 23.38 22.59 4.71
N ALA A 68 23.23 22.16 5.96
CA ALA A 68 23.99 21.05 6.55
C ALA A 68 23.39 19.65 6.27
N VAL A 69 22.30 19.56 5.51
CA VAL A 69 21.64 18.27 5.26
C VAL A 69 21.64 17.89 3.79
N ILE A 70 21.75 16.59 3.52
CA ILE A 70 21.66 16.00 2.19
C ILE A 70 20.56 14.93 2.24
N ILE A 71 19.61 15.00 1.32
CA ILE A 71 18.48 14.07 1.28
C ILE A 71 18.40 13.29 -0.03
N VAL A 72 18.00 12.01 0.09
CA VAL A 72 17.38 11.22 -0.98
C VAL A 72 15.97 10.83 -0.54
N PHE A 73 14.98 11.16 -1.37
CA PHE A 73 13.55 11.11 -1.00
C PHE A 73 12.72 10.47 -2.11
N ASN A 74 11.99 9.43 -1.75
CA ASN A 74 10.98 8.78 -2.57
C ASN A 74 9.62 8.98 -1.91
N GLY A 75 8.81 9.90 -2.41
CA GLY A 75 7.50 10.18 -1.84
C GLY A 75 6.92 11.52 -2.24
N GLU A 76 5.88 11.91 -1.53
CA GLU A 76 5.20 13.20 -1.60
C GLU A 76 4.73 13.61 -0.21
N VAL A 77 5.10 14.80 0.23
CA VAL A 77 4.55 15.47 1.42
C VAL A 77 3.47 16.44 0.96
N TYR A 78 2.23 15.97 0.85
CA TYR A 78 1.13 16.69 0.21
C TYR A 78 0.82 18.06 0.83
N ASN A 79 1.03 18.23 2.14
CA ASN A 79 0.84 19.50 2.83
C ASN A 79 2.09 20.41 2.81
N TYR A 80 2.97 20.23 1.82
CA TYR A 80 4.21 21.00 1.70
C TYR A 80 3.98 22.51 1.55
N VAL A 81 2.86 22.93 0.98
CA VAL A 81 2.53 24.36 0.81
C VAL A 81 2.31 25.02 2.16
N GLU A 82 1.49 24.40 3.01
CA GLU A 82 1.18 24.88 4.37
C GLU A 82 2.43 24.84 5.28
N LEU A 83 3.23 23.77 5.16
CA LEU A 83 4.49 23.65 5.91
C LEU A 83 5.51 24.69 5.47
N ARG A 84 5.62 24.94 4.16
CA ARG A 84 6.49 25.98 3.60
C ARG A 84 6.14 27.36 4.16
N ASP A 85 4.85 27.69 4.24
CA ASP A 85 4.41 28.99 4.77
C ASP A 85 4.73 29.11 6.27
N THR A 86 4.53 28.03 7.04
CA THR A 86 4.93 27.98 8.45
C THR A 86 6.44 28.18 8.60
N LEU A 87 7.25 27.44 7.83
CA LEU A 87 8.71 27.52 7.92
C LEU A 87 9.27 28.87 7.43
N LYS A 88 8.63 29.51 6.43
CA LYS A 88 8.98 30.90 6.03
C LYS A 88 8.77 31.90 7.17
N ALA A 89 7.70 31.75 7.96
CA ALA A 89 7.45 32.59 9.13
C ALA A 89 8.55 32.41 10.20
N GLU A 90 9.16 31.22 10.26
CA GLU A 90 10.32 30.91 11.12
C GLU A 90 11.69 31.34 10.50
N GLY A 91 11.67 31.98 9.32
CA GLY A 91 12.87 32.55 8.69
C GLY A 91 13.58 31.65 7.67
N TYR A 92 13.03 30.45 7.35
CA TYR A 92 13.59 29.56 6.33
C TYR A 92 13.36 30.13 4.92
N LYS A 93 14.34 29.91 4.04
CA LYS A 93 14.29 30.37 2.63
C LYS A 93 14.17 29.15 1.73
N PHE A 94 13.45 29.31 0.62
CA PHE A 94 13.20 28.27 -0.36
C PHE A 94 13.56 28.76 -1.76
N ASN A 95 14.27 27.92 -2.51
CA ASN A 95 14.69 28.17 -3.89
C ASN A 95 13.92 27.31 -4.90
N THR A 96 13.23 26.28 -4.43
CA THR A 96 12.43 25.37 -5.26
C THR A 96 10.96 25.47 -4.94
N THR A 97 10.10 24.93 -5.80
CA THR A 97 8.65 24.88 -5.59
C THR A 97 8.16 23.52 -5.10
N GLY A 98 9.03 22.49 -5.11
CA GLY A 98 8.73 21.12 -4.68
C GLY A 98 8.68 20.93 -3.17
N ASP A 99 8.39 19.74 -2.75
CA ASP A 99 8.27 19.34 -1.34
C ASP A 99 9.60 18.90 -0.70
N THR A 100 10.58 18.45 -1.51
CA THR A 100 11.89 17.96 -1.02
C THR A 100 12.61 18.99 -0.16
N GLU A 101 12.69 20.25 -0.61
CA GLU A 101 13.30 21.34 0.15
C GLU A 101 12.54 21.62 1.44
N VAL A 102 11.20 21.48 1.43
CA VAL A 102 10.36 21.62 2.63
C VAL A 102 10.65 20.52 3.65
N VAL A 103 10.87 19.28 3.20
CA VAL A 103 11.28 18.17 4.08
C VAL A 103 12.62 18.48 4.77
N CYS A 104 13.61 19.01 4.03
CA CYS A 104 14.91 19.41 4.60
C CYS A 104 14.76 20.52 5.64
N ALA A 105 14.02 21.58 5.31
CA ALA A 105 13.78 22.70 6.23
C ALA A 105 13.01 22.25 7.48
N ALA A 106 12.01 21.37 7.32
CA ALA A 106 11.25 20.78 8.40
C ALA A 106 12.15 19.94 9.34
N TYR A 107 13.06 19.13 8.77
CA TYR A 107 14.03 18.39 9.57
C TYR A 107 14.99 19.32 10.33
N GLN A 108 15.48 20.38 9.71
CA GLN A 108 16.33 21.35 10.40
C GLN A 108 15.59 22.05 11.55
N HIS A 109 14.28 22.34 11.38
CA HIS A 109 13.48 23.04 12.39
C HIS A 109 13.03 22.11 13.53
N TRP A 110 12.47 20.93 13.21
CA TRP A 110 11.87 20.02 14.19
C TRP A 110 12.70 18.75 14.47
N GLY A 111 13.84 18.60 13.82
CA GLY A 111 14.63 17.36 13.91
C GLY A 111 13.83 16.15 13.45
N LYS A 112 14.01 15.01 14.13
CA LYS A 112 13.29 13.77 13.83
C LYS A 112 11.76 13.87 14.00
N GLU A 113 11.26 14.84 14.75
CA GLU A 113 9.83 15.06 14.97
C GLU A 113 9.13 15.67 13.73
N CYS A 114 9.89 16.13 12.73
CA CYS A 114 9.33 16.68 11.48
C CYS A 114 8.30 15.77 10.82
N VAL A 115 8.50 14.45 10.89
CA VAL A 115 7.59 13.42 10.31
C VAL A 115 6.18 13.44 10.91
N LYS A 116 6.01 14.00 12.11
CA LYS A 116 4.67 14.14 12.74
C LYS A 116 3.83 15.22 12.09
N HIS A 117 4.45 16.21 11.45
CA HIS A 117 3.81 17.31 10.74
C HIS A 117 3.42 16.98 9.30
N PHE A 118 3.94 15.89 8.75
CA PHE A 118 3.72 15.51 7.35
C PHE A 118 2.37 14.82 7.15
N VAL A 119 1.67 15.24 6.11
CA VAL A 119 0.56 14.50 5.49
C VAL A 119 1.07 14.03 4.13
N GLY A 120 1.26 12.72 3.97
CA GLY A 120 1.88 12.22 2.75
C GLY A 120 2.31 10.76 2.84
N MET A 121 3.11 10.39 1.87
CA MET A 121 3.73 9.08 1.72
C MET A 121 5.22 9.26 1.45
N TRP A 122 6.09 8.57 2.17
CA TRP A 122 7.53 8.77 2.04
C TRP A 122 8.38 7.59 2.45
N ALA A 123 9.54 7.53 1.83
CA ALA A 123 10.73 6.87 2.32
C ALA A 123 11.91 7.78 1.99
N PHE A 124 12.67 8.21 2.97
CA PHE A 124 13.82 9.07 2.76
C PHE A 124 15.01 8.71 3.66
N ALA A 125 16.17 9.18 3.24
CA ALA A 125 17.38 9.19 4.07
C ALA A 125 18.00 10.58 4.02
N ILE A 126 18.24 11.16 5.17
CA ILE A 126 18.88 12.47 5.38
C ILE A 126 20.22 12.27 6.07
N TRP A 127 21.31 12.68 5.43
CA TRP A 127 22.59 12.87 6.08
C TRP A 127 22.62 14.26 6.74
N ASP A 128 22.81 14.31 8.04
CA ASP A 128 23.00 15.53 8.83
C ASP A 128 24.48 15.66 9.18
N SER A 129 25.18 16.60 8.52
CA SER A 129 26.63 16.78 8.69
C SER A 129 27.02 17.44 10.01
N GLU A 130 26.10 18.14 10.69
CA GLU A 130 26.36 18.75 12.01
C GLU A 130 26.24 17.71 13.13
N LYS A 131 25.30 16.76 12.99
CA LYS A 131 25.09 15.70 13.99
C LYS A 131 25.85 14.42 13.66
N GLU A 132 26.46 14.35 12.46
CA GLU A 132 27.16 13.17 11.95
C GLU A 132 26.32 11.89 12.04
N LEU A 133 25.06 11.97 11.55
CA LEU A 133 24.12 10.84 11.54
C LEU A 133 23.35 10.76 10.24
N LEU A 134 22.91 9.56 9.89
CA LEU A 134 21.93 9.32 8.83
C LEU A 134 20.57 9.06 9.47
N PHE A 135 19.61 9.94 9.19
CA PHE A 135 18.22 9.83 9.61
C PHE A 135 17.37 9.30 8.46
N CYS A 136 16.79 8.11 8.63
CA CYS A 136 15.86 7.53 7.67
C CYS A 136 14.46 7.46 8.26
N SER A 137 13.44 7.65 7.43
CA SER A 137 12.06 7.54 7.86
C SER A 137 11.19 6.91 6.78
N ARG A 138 10.19 6.16 7.20
CA ARG A 138 9.14 5.60 6.35
C ARG A 138 7.78 6.06 6.82
N ASP A 139 6.87 6.37 5.87
CA ASP A 139 5.53 6.87 6.16
C ASP A 139 4.70 5.94 7.05
N ARG A 140 3.59 6.46 7.59
CA ARG A 140 2.77 5.82 8.63
C ARG A 140 2.28 4.43 8.26
N PHE A 141 1.96 4.19 6.97
CA PHE A 141 1.41 2.92 6.49
C PHE A 141 2.41 2.09 5.68
N GLY A 142 3.64 2.61 5.49
CA GLY A 142 4.65 1.97 4.66
C GLY A 142 4.30 1.96 3.17
N ILE A 143 3.63 3.03 2.69
CA ILE A 143 3.23 3.19 1.28
C ILE A 143 4.48 3.18 0.39
N LYS A 144 5.52 3.91 0.80
CA LYS A 144 6.79 3.90 0.09
C LYS A 144 7.76 2.87 0.68
N PRO A 145 8.47 2.12 -0.17
CA PRO A 145 9.37 1.08 0.29
C PRO A 145 10.70 1.63 0.81
N PHE A 146 11.21 1.01 1.88
CA PHE A 146 12.57 1.20 2.41
C PHE A 146 13.11 -0.15 2.87
N ASN A 147 13.98 -0.77 2.07
CA ASN A 147 14.64 -2.03 2.41
C ASN A 147 16.09 -1.75 2.79
N TYR A 148 16.63 -2.47 3.76
CA TYR A 148 18.01 -2.31 4.20
C TYR A 148 18.64 -3.62 4.64
N MET A 149 19.96 -3.67 4.61
CA MET A 149 20.77 -4.76 5.14
C MET A 149 21.93 -4.20 5.96
N LEU A 150 22.30 -4.93 7.00
CA LEU A 150 23.42 -4.59 7.88
C LEU A 150 24.45 -5.72 7.79
N GLN A 151 25.66 -5.40 7.38
CA GLN A 151 26.73 -6.37 7.24
C GLN A 151 28.10 -5.70 7.42
N ASP A 152 28.96 -6.27 8.27
CA ASP A 152 30.35 -5.85 8.47
C ASP A 152 30.52 -4.34 8.76
N GLY A 153 29.70 -3.78 9.66
CA GLY A 153 29.72 -2.34 10.01
C GLY A 153 29.22 -1.42 8.90
N ARG A 154 28.52 -1.98 7.92
CA ARG A 154 27.94 -1.28 6.77
C ARG A 154 26.43 -1.41 6.78
N MET A 155 25.73 -0.33 6.41
CA MET A 155 24.32 -0.35 6.07
C MET A 155 24.16 -0.02 4.59
N SER A 156 23.47 -0.91 3.85
CA SER A 156 23.04 -0.67 2.47
C SER A 156 21.52 -0.59 2.45
N PHE A 157 20.94 0.38 1.75
CA PHE A 157 19.50 0.51 1.62
C PHE A 157 19.07 0.83 0.18
N ALA A 158 17.85 0.42 -0.17
CA ALA A 158 17.25 0.68 -1.47
C ALA A 158 15.72 0.67 -1.41
N SER A 159 15.08 1.27 -2.42
CA SER A 159 13.63 1.15 -2.62
C SER A 159 13.21 -0.28 -2.96
N GLU A 160 14.03 -1.04 -3.68
CA GLU A 160 13.71 -2.39 -4.15
C GLU A 160 14.70 -3.45 -3.65
N LEU A 161 14.19 -4.67 -3.43
CA LEU A 161 15.01 -5.82 -3.03
C LEU A 161 15.98 -6.25 -4.16
N THR A 162 15.50 -6.21 -5.39
CA THR A 162 16.32 -6.51 -6.59
C THR A 162 17.50 -5.58 -6.72
N THR A 163 17.37 -4.35 -6.25
CA THR A 163 18.47 -3.37 -6.19
C THR A 163 19.55 -3.81 -5.20
N LEU A 164 19.18 -4.26 -4.00
CA LEU A 164 20.14 -4.79 -3.02
C LEU A 164 20.84 -6.06 -3.50
N ARG A 165 20.16 -6.89 -4.32
CA ARG A 165 20.74 -8.12 -4.90
C ARG A 165 21.90 -7.84 -5.85
N THR A 166 22.09 -6.63 -6.35
CA THR A 166 23.25 -6.29 -7.20
C THR A 166 24.56 -6.19 -6.42
N LEU A 167 24.49 -6.10 -5.09
CA LEU A 167 25.66 -5.96 -4.23
C LEU A 167 26.46 -7.28 -4.18
N PRO A 168 27.80 -7.23 -4.30
CA PRO A 168 28.63 -8.44 -4.37
C PRO A 168 28.63 -9.28 -3.08
N PHE A 169 28.19 -8.70 -1.97
CA PHE A 169 28.09 -9.35 -0.67
C PHE A 169 26.64 -9.69 -0.28
N PHE A 170 25.71 -9.63 -1.24
CA PHE A 170 24.32 -10.01 -0.99
C PHE A 170 24.20 -11.53 -0.77
N ASP A 171 23.58 -11.91 0.35
CA ASP A 171 23.28 -13.31 0.64
C ASP A 171 21.86 -13.65 0.18
N VAL A 172 21.74 -14.65 -0.69
CA VAL A 172 20.48 -15.14 -1.26
C VAL A 172 19.73 -16.11 -0.34
N THR A 173 20.21 -16.32 0.89
CA THR A 173 19.56 -17.21 1.86
C THR A 173 18.14 -16.75 2.16
N LEU A 174 17.18 -17.64 1.91
CA LEU A 174 15.76 -17.34 2.08
C LEU A 174 15.32 -17.45 3.54
N ASN A 175 14.57 -16.46 3.99
CA ASN A 175 13.85 -16.49 5.26
C ASN A 175 12.68 -17.50 5.18
N LYS A 176 12.91 -18.72 5.69
CA LYS A 176 11.91 -19.80 5.66
C LYS A 176 10.57 -19.39 6.27
N LYS A 177 10.59 -18.61 7.36
CA LYS A 177 9.38 -18.15 8.05
C LYS A 177 8.56 -17.23 7.14
N GLN A 178 9.20 -16.27 6.50
CA GLN A 178 8.50 -15.35 5.62
C GLN A 178 8.01 -16.02 4.33
N VAL A 179 8.80 -16.93 3.76
CA VAL A 179 8.36 -17.76 2.62
C VAL A 179 7.13 -18.60 2.99
N ALA A 180 7.15 -19.27 4.14
CA ALA A 180 6.02 -20.09 4.62
C ALA A 180 4.76 -19.24 4.85
N ARG A 181 4.88 -18.03 5.43
CA ARG A 181 3.78 -17.06 5.59
C ARG A 181 3.25 -16.60 4.23
N GLY A 182 4.13 -16.25 3.30
CA GLY A 182 3.75 -15.86 1.95
C GLY A 182 2.95 -16.93 1.22
N LEU A 183 3.38 -18.18 1.30
CA LEU A 183 2.71 -19.31 0.67
C LEU A 183 1.36 -19.65 1.32
N ASN A 184 1.26 -19.68 2.64
CA ASN A 184 0.04 -20.06 3.36
C ASN A 184 -0.94 -18.88 3.56
N LEU A 185 -0.44 -17.69 3.92
CA LEU A 185 -1.25 -16.51 4.24
C LEU A 185 -1.35 -15.50 3.09
N GLY A 186 -0.39 -15.51 2.18
CA GLY A 186 -0.30 -14.56 1.08
C GLY A 186 0.28 -13.21 1.48
N TRP A 187 1.06 -13.13 2.57
CA TRP A 187 1.67 -11.91 3.04
C TRP A 187 3.03 -11.67 2.37
N SER A 188 3.24 -10.45 1.87
CA SER A 188 4.52 -10.06 1.25
C SER A 188 5.63 -9.82 2.26
N ALA A 189 5.26 -9.42 3.46
CA ALA A 189 6.15 -9.15 4.58
C ALA A 189 5.43 -9.38 5.91
N TYR A 190 6.18 -9.52 6.97
CA TYR A 190 5.67 -9.54 8.33
C TYR A 190 6.58 -8.72 9.23
N LYS A 191 6.10 -7.55 9.68
CA LYS A 191 6.90 -6.55 10.39
C LYS A 191 8.12 -6.13 9.56
N ASP A 192 9.33 -6.25 10.11
CA ASP A 192 10.59 -5.94 9.45
C ASP A 192 11.13 -7.09 8.57
N GLU A 193 10.54 -8.29 8.63
CA GLU A 193 11.03 -9.47 7.91
C GLU A 193 10.71 -9.42 6.42
N THR A 194 11.71 -9.72 5.59
CA THR A 194 11.56 -9.91 4.14
C THR A 194 11.78 -11.38 3.76
N TYR A 195 11.71 -11.70 2.47
CA TYR A 195 11.97 -13.06 1.94
C TYR A 195 13.45 -13.48 2.04
N TYR A 196 14.37 -12.57 2.33
CA TYR A 196 15.79 -12.85 2.56
C TYR A 196 16.14 -12.68 4.04
N GLU A 197 16.98 -13.57 4.59
CA GLU A 197 17.32 -13.56 6.02
C GLU A 197 18.09 -12.31 6.43
N ASN A 198 18.98 -11.83 5.58
CA ASN A 198 19.85 -10.69 5.84
C ASN A 198 19.26 -9.33 5.42
N VAL A 199 18.08 -9.30 4.79
CA VAL A 199 17.43 -8.07 4.37
C VAL A 199 16.19 -7.81 5.23
N LYS A 200 16.12 -6.60 5.74
CA LYS A 200 14.96 -6.09 6.48
C LYS A 200 14.26 -4.99 5.70
N GLN A 201 13.01 -4.75 6.02
CA GLN A 201 12.33 -3.51 5.66
C GLN A 201 12.18 -2.62 6.90
N LEU A 202 12.28 -1.32 6.73
CA LEU A 202 11.83 -0.39 7.77
C LEU A 202 10.30 -0.46 7.83
N GLU A 203 9.73 -0.77 8.99
CA GLU A 203 8.27 -0.84 9.15
C GLU A 203 7.63 0.54 8.91
N GLY A 204 6.35 0.56 8.50
CA GLY A 204 5.58 1.81 8.45
C GLY A 204 5.57 2.50 9.81
N ALA A 205 5.52 3.84 9.82
CA ALA A 205 5.57 4.66 11.03
C ALA A 205 6.87 4.54 11.87
N HIS A 206 7.97 4.13 11.24
CA HIS A 206 9.25 4.02 11.93
C HIS A 206 10.31 4.95 11.34
N ASN A 207 11.18 5.42 12.23
CA ASN A 207 12.44 6.07 11.92
C ASN A 207 13.59 5.10 12.17
N LEU A 208 14.66 5.22 11.38
CA LEU A 208 15.93 4.54 11.57
C LEU A 208 17.02 5.62 11.66
N ILE A 209 17.84 5.56 12.69
CA ILE A 209 19.02 6.43 12.86
C ILE A 209 20.24 5.52 12.80
N TRP A 210 21.15 5.82 11.86
CA TRP A 210 22.46 5.22 11.80
C TRP A 210 23.50 6.24 12.25
N GLN A 211 24.26 5.89 13.29
CA GLN A 211 25.32 6.74 13.83
C GLN A 211 26.42 5.87 14.43
N ASN A 212 27.67 6.15 14.11
CA ASN A 212 28.84 5.41 14.62
C ASN A 212 28.71 3.88 14.44
N GLY A 213 28.26 3.42 13.27
CA GLY A 213 28.07 1.99 12.97
C GLY A 213 26.86 1.34 13.67
N GLN A 214 26.11 2.07 14.46
CA GLN A 214 24.95 1.54 15.18
C GLN A 214 23.63 2.01 14.59
N VAL A 215 22.64 1.12 14.59
CA VAL A 215 21.28 1.38 14.14
C VAL A 215 20.35 1.44 15.33
N THR A 216 19.57 2.52 15.40
CA THR A 216 18.45 2.68 16.34
C THR A 216 17.16 2.81 15.54
N ILE A 217 16.13 2.06 15.89
CA ILE A 217 14.82 2.11 15.25
C ILE A 217 13.80 2.56 16.29
N GLU A 218 12.97 3.54 15.92
CA GLU A 218 11.91 4.05 16.80
C GLU A 218 10.60 4.21 16.02
N ARG A 219 9.50 3.86 16.67
CA ARG A 219 8.15 4.09 16.14
C ARG A 219 7.71 5.51 16.48
N TYR A 220 7.42 6.35 15.47
CA TYR A 220 7.01 7.74 15.69
C TYR A 220 5.49 7.93 15.69
N TRP A 221 4.72 6.99 15.16
CA TRP A 221 3.27 7.04 15.12
C TRP A 221 2.65 5.65 15.27
N ASP A 222 1.46 5.60 15.82
CA ASP A 222 0.64 4.39 15.86
C ASP A 222 -0.84 4.75 15.72
N LEU A 223 -1.64 3.86 15.09
CA LEU A 223 -3.06 4.08 14.93
C LEU A 223 -3.77 4.11 16.28
N THR A 224 -4.40 5.23 16.58
CA THR A 224 -5.17 5.47 17.81
C THR A 224 -6.59 5.90 17.47
N LYS A 225 -7.48 5.83 18.46
CA LYS A 225 -8.84 6.41 18.34
C LYS A 225 -8.81 7.88 18.67
N VAL A 226 -9.51 8.65 17.86
CA VAL A 226 -9.76 10.08 18.05
C VAL A 226 -11.21 10.34 18.46
N GLU A 227 -11.50 11.52 18.97
CA GLU A 227 -12.85 11.94 19.28
C GLU A 227 -13.70 12.04 18.01
N VAL A 228 -14.95 11.59 18.12
CA VAL A 228 -15.95 11.66 17.05
C VAL A 228 -17.22 12.31 17.58
N PRO A 229 -18.01 13.01 16.74
CA PRO A 229 -19.29 13.60 17.16
C PRO A 229 -20.27 12.56 17.69
N ASP A 230 -21.19 12.99 18.56
CA ASP A 230 -22.24 12.12 19.10
C ASP A 230 -23.34 11.82 18.09
N LYS A 231 -23.53 12.67 17.08
CA LYS A 231 -24.57 12.52 16.05
C LYS A 231 -23.99 11.98 14.75
N GLU A 232 -24.72 11.04 14.15
CA GLU A 232 -24.33 10.41 12.89
C GLU A 232 -24.18 11.43 11.75
N GLU A 233 -25.09 12.40 11.66
CA GLU A 233 -25.06 13.43 10.60
C GLU A 233 -23.80 14.28 10.67
N ASP A 234 -23.40 14.70 11.87
CA ASP A 234 -22.17 15.47 12.09
C ASP A 234 -20.92 14.63 11.80
N ALA A 235 -20.97 13.34 12.16
CA ALA A 235 -19.89 12.41 11.88
C ALA A 235 -19.72 12.14 10.37
N VAL A 236 -20.82 12.01 9.64
CA VAL A 236 -20.81 11.87 8.17
C VAL A 236 -20.28 13.14 7.52
N ALA A 237 -20.71 14.31 7.97
CA ALA A 237 -20.24 15.60 7.46
C ALA A 237 -18.71 15.76 7.68
N ARG A 238 -18.21 15.43 8.88
CA ARG A 238 -16.77 15.50 9.18
C ARG A 238 -15.97 14.49 8.38
N PHE A 239 -16.49 13.29 8.16
CA PHE A 239 -15.85 12.30 7.28
C PHE A 239 -15.72 12.81 5.84
N ARG A 240 -16.80 13.43 5.32
CA ARG A 240 -16.80 14.04 3.98
C ARG A 240 -15.75 15.16 3.87
N GLU A 241 -15.68 16.03 4.88
CA GLU A 241 -14.69 17.12 4.90
C GLU A 241 -13.25 16.59 4.86
N LEU A 242 -12.93 15.58 5.69
CA LEU A 242 -11.60 14.96 5.70
C LEU A 242 -11.28 14.25 4.38
N PHE A 243 -12.26 13.56 3.80
CA PHE A 243 -12.09 12.89 2.51
C PHE A 243 -11.85 13.90 1.38
N ASP A 244 -12.63 14.98 1.33
CA ASP A 244 -12.48 16.04 0.33
C ASP A 244 -11.14 16.78 0.46
N ASP A 245 -10.67 17.04 1.68
CA ASP A 245 -9.36 17.62 1.93
C ASP A 245 -8.23 16.66 1.52
N SER A 246 -8.36 15.38 1.83
CA SER A 246 -7.42 14.36 1.36
C SER A 246 -7.35 14.33 -0.17
N ILE A 247 -8.48 14.31 -0.87
CA ILE A 247 -8.51 14.37 -2.34
C ILE A 247 -7.79 15.62 -2.85
N LYS A 248 -8.12 16.81 -2.29
CA LYS A 248 -7.49 18.08 -2.66
C LYS A 248 -5.97 18.03 -2.52
N LEU A 249 -5.46 17.48 -1.42
CA LEU A 249 -4.02 17.35 -1.18
C LEU A 249 -3.36 16.38 -2.18
N HIS A 250 -3.98 15.23 -2.44
CA HIS A 250 -3.45 14.24 -3.38
C HIS A 250 -3.52 14.67 -4.85
N MET A 251 -4.29 15.72 -5.18
CA MET A 251 -4.36 16.31 -6.53
C MET A 251 -3.22 17.31 -6.81
N ARG A 252 -2.36 17.64 -5.85
CA ARG A 252 -1.19 18.52 -6.05
C ARG A 252 -0.17 17.84 -6.96
N SER A 253 0.04 18.39 -8.15
CA SER A 253 0.98 17.84 -9.15
C SER A 253 1.21 18.84 -10.28
N ASP A 254 2.43 18.87 -10.82
CA ASP A 254 2.79 19.66 -12.01
C ASP A 254 2.70 18.80 -13.30
N VAL A 255 2.25 17.53 -13.17
CA VAL A 255 2.06 16.61 -14.29
C VAL A 255 0.65 16.03 -14.31
N LYS A 256 0.28 15.40 -15.44
CA LYS A 256 -1.04 14.79 -15.63
C LYS A 256 -1.35 13.73 -14.58
N ILE A 257 -2.54 13.85 -13.98
CA ILE A 257 -3.11 12.90 -13.03
C ILE A 257 -4.27 12.14 -13.68
N GLY A 258 -4.43 10.87 -13.33
CA GLY A 258 -5.59 10.04 -13.64
C GLY A 258 -5.96 9.13 -12.47
N SER A 259 -6.92 8.22 -12.68
CA SER A 259 -7.30 7.21 -11.68
C SER A 259 -7.46 5.83 -12.28
N CYS A 260 -7.19 4.79 -11.48
CA CYS A 260 -7.73 3.47 -11.76
C CYS A 260 -9.22 3.45 -11.43
N LEU A 261 -10.06 2.99 -12.34
CA LEU A 261 -11.50 2.91 -12.17
C LEU A 261 -12.00 1.49 -12.37
N SER A 262 -12.25 0.79 -11.28
CA SER A 262 -12.84 -0.56 -11.30
C SER A 262 -14.37 -0.55 -11.27
N GLY A 263 -14.99 0.63 -11.18
CA GLY A 263 -16.44 0.74 -10.93
C GLY A 263 -16.87 0.30 -9.51
N GLY A 264 -15.94 -0.15 -8.65
CA GLY A 264 -16.16 -0.38 -7.23
C GLY A 264 -16.45 0.92 -6.47
N LEU A 265 -17.03 0.81 -5.27
CA LEU A 265 -17.40 1.99 -4.47
C LEU A 265 -16.21 2.94 -4.26
N ASP A 266 -15.04 2.42 -3.90
CA ASP A 266 -13.88 3.23 -3.50
C ASP A 266 -13.29 4.03 -4.67
N SER A 267 -13.01 3.35 -5.79
CA SER A 267 -12.51 4.02 -7.00
C SER A 267 -13.52 5.01 -7.56
N SER A 268 -14.81 4.66 -7.50
CA SER A 268 -15.89 5.55 -7.94
C SER A 268 -16.08 6.74 -7.02
N ALA A 269 -15.90 6.59 -5.71
CA ALA A 269 -15.93 7.67 -4.73
C ALA A 269 -14.84 8.71 -5.01
N ILE A 270 -13.61 8.26 -5.29
CA ILE A 270 -12.49 9.13 -5.66
C ILE A 270 -12.79 9.87 -6.97
N VAL A 271 -13.15 9.14 -8.03
CA VAL A 271 -13.41 9.74 -9.35
C VAL A 271 -14.58 10.72 -9.30
N ALA A 272 -15.66 10.38 -8.57
CA ALA A 272 -16.81 11.28 -8.41
C ALA A 272 -16.43 12.57 -7.66
N ALA A 273 -15.67 12.46 -6.56
CA ALA A 273 -15.25 13.63 -5.78
C ALA A 273 -14.30 14.55 -6.57
N ILE A 274 -13.43 13.99 -7.41
CA ILE A 274 -12.55 14.76 -8.29
C ILE A 274 -13.37 15.41 -9.40
N ALA A 275 -14.19 14.64 -10.13
CA ALA A 275 -14.95 15.12 -11.28
C ALA A 275 -15.97 16.20 -10.90
N ASP A 276 -16.52 16.13 -9.70
CA ASP A 276 -17.47 17.14 -9.17
C ASP A 276 -16.83 18.51 -8.95
N LYS A 277 -15.53 18.55 -8.61
CA LYS A 277 -14.82 19.78 -8.22
C LYS A 277 -13.85 20.31 -9.29
N HIS A 278 -13.44 19.47 -10.23
CA HIS A 278 -12.48 19.81 -11.27
C HIS A 278 -13.15 19.67 -12.64
N PRO A 279 -13.39 20.78 -13.35
CA PRO A 279 -14.10 20.79 -14.63
C PRO A 279 -13.29 20.26 -15.81
N GLU A 280 -11.96 20.16 -15.67
CA GLU A 280 -11.06 19.69 -16.73
C GLU A 280 -11.24 18.19 -16.99
N ASP A 281 -10.89 17.75 -18.20
CA ASP A 281 -10.94 16.33 -18.57
C ASP A 281 -10.08 15.47 -17.62
N TYR A 282 -10.73 14.55 -16.94
CA TYR A 282 -10.12 13.64 -15.99
C TYR A 282 -10.09 12.21 -16.53
N HIS A 283 -8.88 11.68 -16.72
CA HIS A 283 -8.69 10.37 -17.34
C HIS A 283 -8.77 9.23 -16.32
N THR A 284 -9.49 8.18 -16.67
CA THR A 284 -9.58 6.95 -15.87
C THR A 284 -9.21 5.72 -16.69
N TYR A 285 -8.68 4.69 -16.03
CA TYR A 285 -8.14 3.50 -16.67
C TYR A 285 -8.79 2.25 -16.10
N THR A 286 -9.34 1.42 -16.98
CA THR A 286 -10.07 0.20 -16.63
C THR A 286 -9.63 -0.95 -17.52
N ILE A 287 -9.26 -2.08 -16.93
CA ILE A 287 -9.17 -3.34 -17.67
C ILE A 287 -10.45 -4.15 -17.47
N TYR A 288 -10.78 -4.96 -18.45
CA TYR A 288 -11.90 -5.88 -18.40
C TYR A 288 -11.53 -7.20 -19.05
N PHE A 289 -12.34 -8.21 -18.79
CA PHE A 289 -12.20 -9.51 -19.43
C PHE A 289 -13.57 -9.96 -19.92
N THR A 290 -13.60 -10.57 -21.12
CA THR A 290 -14.81 -11.14 -21.72
C THR A 290 -14.84 -12.66 -21.59
N GLY A 291 -15.98 -13.27 -21.94
CA GLY A 291 -16.17 -14.71 -21.95
C GLY A 291 -16.85 -15.28 -20.70
N LYS A 292 -17.13 -16.59 -20.71
CA LYS A 292 -17.93 -17.28 -19.68
C LYS A 292 -17.28 -17.20 -18.30
N GLY A 293 -17.97 -16.57 -17.36
CA GLY A 293 -17.52 -16.42 -15.96
C GLY A 293 -16.52 -15.27 -15.73
N ALA A 294 -16.21 -14.46 -16.75
CA ALA A 294 -15.51 -13.20 -16.56
C ALA A 294 -16.44 -12.17 -15.89
N VAL A 295 -15.84 -11.27 -15.12
CA VAL A 295 -16.56 -10.15 -14.53
C VAL A 295 -16.21 -8.89 -15.32
N ASP A 296 -17.22 -8.28 -15.93
CA ASP A 296 -17.09 -7.01 -16.64
C ASP A 296 -17.61 -5.88 -15.75
N GLU A 297 -16.72 -4.99 -15.34
CA GLU A 297 -17.06 -3.83 -14.48
C GLU A 297 -17.29 -2.54 -15.28
N ARG A 298 -17.12 -2.56 -16.62
CA ARG A 298 -17.37 -1.39 -17.49
C ARG A 298 -18.76 -0.77 -17.31
N PRO A 299 -19.87 -1.54 -17.08
CA PRO A 299 -21.17 -0.93 -16.85
C PRO A 299 -21.19 0.05 -15.69
N PHE A 300 -20.43 -0.21 -14.61
CA PHE A 300 -20.32 0.69 -13.46
C PHE A 300 -19.42 1.90 -13.74
N ALA A 301 -18.29 1.70 -14.43
CA ALA A 301 -17.44 2.80 -14.85
C ALA A 301 -18.19 3.82 -15.74
N ARG A 302 -19.00 3.31 -16.68
CA ARG A 302 -19.85 4.13 -17.55
C ARG A 302 -20.93 4.93 -16.85
N LEU A 303 -21.32 4.57 -15.64
CA LEU A 303 -22.24 5.39 -14.84
C LEU A 303 -21.60 6.73 -14.45
N LEU A 304 -20.28 6.73 -14.18
CA LEU A 304 -19.55 7.96 -13.90
C LEU A 304 -19.37 8.82 -15.14
N GLU A 305 -19.05 8.24 -16.30
CA GLU A 305 -18.99 8.96 -17.57
C GLU A 305 -20.34 9.62 -17.93
N LYS A 306 -21.43 8.91 -17.66
CA LYS A 306 -22.79 9.43 -17.90
C LYS A 306 -23.12 10.61 -16.96
N ARG A 307 -22.65 10.54 -15.71
CA ARG A 307 -22.92 11.57 -14.71
C ARG A 307 -22.01 12.79 -14.86
N TYR A 308 -20.74 12.58 -15.23
CA TYR A 308 -19.69 13.59 -15.30
C TYR A 308 -19.08 13.64 -16.71
N ALA A 309 -19.43 14.66 -17.48
CA ALA A 309 -18.96 14.81 -18.87
C ALA A 309 -17.44 14.99 -19.01
N ASN A 310 -16.77 15.41 -17.93
CA ASN A 310 -15.31 15.56 -17.83
C ASN A 310 -14.58 14.23 -17.51
N VAL A 311 -15.26 13.14 -17.17
CA VAL A 311 -14.64 11.82 -17.00
C VAL A 311 -14.41 11.19 -18.36
N LYS A 312 -13.14 10.85 -18.67
CA LYS A 312 -12.70 10.21 -19.92
C LYS A 312 -12.07 8.86 -19.58
N SER A 313 -12.80 7.77 -19.80
CA SER A 313 -12.32 6.43 -19.45
C SER A 313 -11.70 5.72 -20.66
N GLU A 314 -10.52 5.16 -20.40
CA GLU A 314 -9.81 4.27 -21.33
C GLU A 314 -10.00 2.83 -20.87
N TYR A 315 -10.31 1.96 -21.82
CA TYR A 315 -10.61 0.55 -21.57
C TYR A 315 -9.65 -0.35 -22.35
N SER A 316 -9.17 -1.43 -21.72
CA SER A 316 -8.34 -2.43 -22.40
C SER A 316 -8.70 -3.83 -21.93
N GLU A 317 -8.70 -4.77 -22.85
CA GLU A 317 -8.75 -6.21 -22.59
C GLU A 317 -7.39 -6.81 -22.96
N PRO A 318 -6.58 -7.28 -21.97
CA PRO A 318 -5.32 -7.93 -22.27
C PRO A 318 -5.55 -9.20 -23.10
N SER A 319 -4.83 -9.34 -24.21
CA SER A 319 -4.85 -10.54 -25.05
C SER A 319 -4.07 -11.68 -24.39
N ASP A 320 -4.35 -12.93 -24.78
CA ASP A 320 -3.59 -14.11 -24.31
C ASP A 320 -2.08 -13.97 -24.63
N ALA A 321 -1.74 -13.39 -25.77
CA ALA A 321 -0.35 -13.12 -26.15
C ALA A 321 0.32 -12.11 -25.20
N GLU A 322 -0.36 -11.03 -24.82
CA GLU A 322 0.13 -10.06 -23.83
C GLU A 322 0.26 -10.68 -22.43
N LEU A 323 -0.72 -11.49 -22.02
CA LEU A 323 -0.67 -12.23 -20.75
C LEU A 323 0.56 -13.14 -20.69
N THR A 324 0.92 -13.80 -21.78
CA THR A 324 2.09 -14.67 -21.85
C THR A 324 3.38 -13.86 -21.87
N SER A 325 3.50 -12.88 -22.77
CA SER A 325 4.76 -12.12 -22.97
C SER A 325 5.17 -11.22 -21.80
N ASP A 326 4.19 -10.74 -21.03
CA ASP A 326 4.43 -9.82 -19.92
C ASP A 326 4.56 -10.51 -18.56
N PHE A 327 4.28 -11.83 -18.46
CA PHE A 327 4.29 -12.54 -17.19
C PHE A 327 5.67 -12.52 -16.51
N GLU A 328 6.75 -12.75 -17.25
CA GLU A 328 8.10 -12.68 -16.69
C GLU A 328 8.50 -11.27 -16.30
N LYS A 329 8.10 -10.24 -17.07
CA LYS A 329 8.34 -8.85 -16.72
C LYS A 329 7.63 -8.49 -15.43
N PHE A 330 6.34 -8.89 -15.31
CA PHE A 330 5.59 -8.73 -14.07
C PHE A 330 6.31 -9.37 -12.89
N MET A 331 6.76 -10.63 -13.05
CA MET A 331 7.47 -11.36 -11.99
C MET A 331 8.73 -10.66 -11.50
N ARG A 332 9.52 -10.10 -12.42
CA ARG A 332 10.74 -9.34 -12.07
C ARG A 332 10.40 -8.07 -11.28
N HIS A 333 9.41 -7.31 -11.73
CA HIS A 333 9.06 -6.03 -11.09
C HIS A 333 8.38 -6.20 -9.74
N VAL A 334 7.57 -7.25 -9.54
CA VAL A 334 6.91 -7.44 -8.24
C VAL A 334 7.83 -7.96 -7.14
N GLU A 335 9.04 -8.42 -7.51
CA GLU A 335 10.13 -8.80 -6.61
C GLU A 335 9.83 -9.94 -5.61
N LEU A 336 8.58 -10.30 -5.44
CA LEU A 336 8.11 -11.29 -4.47
C LEU A 336 7.11 -12.24 -5.09
N PRO A 337 6.99 -13.46 -4.57
CA PRO A 337 5.94 -14.38 -4.99
C PRO A 337 4.57 -13.75 -4.80
N SER A 338 3.88 -13.46 -5.90
CA SER A 338 2.56 -12.84 -5.88
C SER A 338 1.53 -13.70 -5.14
N ALA A 339 0.76 -13.08 -4.25
CA ALA A 339 -0.28 -13.74 -3.47
C ALA A 339 -1.48 -14.23 -4.32
N GLY A 340 -1.67 -13.69 -5.53
CA GLY A 340 -2.76 -14.07 -6.41
C GLY A 340 -2.75 -13.31 -7.75
N SER A 341 -3.57 -13.78 -8.68
CA SER A 341 -3.66 -13.27 -10.06
C SER A 341 -4.21 -11.83 -10.17
N SER A 342 -4.89 -11.31 -9.15
CA SER A 342 -5.42 -9.94 -9.15
C SER A 342 -4.31 -8.88 -9.26
N PHE A 343 -3.12 -9.16 -8.75
CA PHE A 343 -1.97 -8.27 -8.89
C PHE A 343 -1.46 -8.21 -10.33
N TYR A 344 -1.56 -9.33 -11.07
CA TYR A 344 -1.24 -9.33 -12.49
C TYR A 344 -2.29 -8.56 -13.32
N SER A 345 -3.55 -8.60 -12.93
CA SER A 345 -4.57 -7.70 -13.52
C SER A 345 -4.25 -6.23 -13.28
N GLN A 346 -3.83 -5.88 -12.08
CA GLN A 346 -3.43 -4.50 -11.73
C GLN A 346 -2.26 -4.01 -12.59
N TYR A 347 -1.27 -4.86 -12.87
CA TYR A 347 -0.16 -4.55 -13.78
C TYR A 347 -0.65 -4.06 -15.15
N PHE A 348 -1.70 -4.65 -15.71
CA PHE A 348 -2.27 -4.21 -16.99
C PHE A 348 -3.01 -2.87 -16.92
N VAL A 349 -3.59 -2.52 -15.78
CA VAL A 349 -4.15 -1.17 -15.58
C VAL A 349 -3.02 -0.13 -15.60
N MET A 350 -1.90 -0.40 -14.91
CA MET A 350 -0.73 0.48 -14.91
C MET A 350 -0.10 0.57 -16.31
N LYS A 351 -0.01 -0.55 -17.04
CA LYS A 351 0.44 -0.59 -18.43
C LYS A 351 -0.43 0.29 -19.34
N LEU A 352 -1.76 0.24 -19.16
CA LEU A 352 -2.69 1.07 -19.93
C LEU A 352 -2.46 2.56 -19.64
N ALA A 353 -2.34 2.96 -18.38
CA ALA A 353 -2.07 4.34 -17.99
C ALA A 353 -0.70 4.83 -18.52
N GLY A 354 0.31 3.98 -18.48
CA GLY A 354 1.64 4.27 -19.04
C GLY A 354 1.61 4.52 -20.56
N LYS A 355 0.81 3.76 -21.32
CA LYS A 355 0.57 4.02 -22.75
C LYS A 355 0.01 5.42 -23.02
N HIS A 356 -0.78 5.96 -22.08
CA HIS A 356 -1.35 7.32 -22.15
C HIS A 356 -0.47 8.39 -21.50
N LYS A 357 0.78 8.03 -21.12
CA LYS A 357 1.77 8.95 -20.51
C LYS A 357 1.25 9.64 -19.24
N THR A 358 0.42 8.97 -18.46
CA THR A 358 -0.06 9.44 -17.17
C THR A 358 0.97 9.08 -16.11
N LYS A 359 1.61 10.08 -15.49
CA LYS A 359 2.66 9.88 -14.48
C LYS A 359 2.14 9.66 -13.06
N VAL A 360 0.90 10.09 -12.77
CA VAL A 360 0.29 9.98 -11.43
C VAL A 360 -1.08 9.31 -11.54
N LEU A 361 -1.32 8.29 -10.71
CA LEU A 361 -2.62 7.63 -10.58
C LEU A 361 -3.13 7.71 -9.16
N ILE A 362 -4.40 8.10 -9.00
CA ILE A 362 -5.10 8.07 -7.72
C ILE A 362 -5.92 6.79 -7.61
N ASN A 363 -5.71 6.01 -6.54
CA ASN A 363 -6.24 4.69 -6.34
C ASN A 363 -7.03 4.55 -5.04
N GLY A 364 -7.99 3.63 -5.01
CA GLY A 364 -8.92 3.42 -3.90
C GLY A 364 -8.45 2.42 -2.84
N GLN A 365 -7.14 2.17 -2.71
CA GLN A 365 -6.62 1.26 -1.67
C GLN A 365 -6.76 1.85 -0.27
N GLY A 366 -6.95 0.98 0.73
CA GLY A 366 -6.94 1.33 2.14
C GLY A 366 -8.32 1.46 2.78
N SER A 367 -9.39 1.78 2.02
CA SER A 367 -10.72 2.03 2.58
C SER A 367 -11.34 0.80 3.25
N ASP A 368 -11.12 -0.39 2.71
CA ASP A 368 -11.68 -1.65 3.21
C ASP A 368 -11.18 -1.99 4.61
N GLU A 369 -9.93 -1.65 4.90
CA GLU A 369 -9.23 -1.99 6.12
C GLU A 369 -9.76 -1.23 7.34
N PHE A 370 -10.23 0.01 7.18
CA PHE A 370 -10.76 0.79 8.32
C PHE A 370 -12.28 1.02 8.27
N LEU A 371 -12.92 0.91 7.10
CA LEU A 371 -14.37 1.09 6.93
C LEU A 371 -15.14 -0.23 6.83
N ILE A 372 -14.56 -1.33 7.29
CA ILE A 372 -15.21 -2.65 7.33
C ILE A 372 -15.66 -3.12 5.93
N GLY A 373 -14.75 -3.09 4.95
CA GLY A 373 -15.07 -3.53 3.59
C GLY A 373 -15.12 -5.05 3.43
N TYR A 374 -14.55 -5.83 4.35
CA TYR A 374 -14.42 -7.27 4.23
C TYR A 374 -15.51 -8.03 4.99
N MET A 375 -16.14 -9.01 4.33
CA MET A 375 -17.22 -9.83 4.88
C MET A 375 -16.85 -10.59 6.16
N HIS A 376 -15.60 -11.01 6.28
CA HIS A 376 -15.15 -11.75 7.48
C HIS A 376 -15.02 -10.86 8.72
N THR A 377 -15.12 -9.55 8.62
CA THR A 377 -15.21 -8.64 9.76
C THR A 377 -16.51 -8.84 10.55
N TYR A 378 -17.59 -9.30 9.91
CA TYR A 378 -18.86 -9.56 10.60
C TYR A 378 -18.74 -10.54 11.75
N TYR A 379 -17.83 -11.53 11.68
CA TYR A 379 -17.63 -12.47 12.78
C TYR A 379 -17.15 -11.76 14.06
N ARG A 380 -16.30 -10.74 13.89
CA ARG A 380 -15.74 -9.94 14.99
C ARG A 380 -16.78 -8.98 15.57
N ILE A 381 -17.55 -8.31 14.70
CA ILE A 381 -18.65 -7.43 15.12
C ILE A 381 -19.67 -8.21 15.95
N LEU A 382 -20.06 -9.38 15.50
CA LEU A 382 -21.00 -10.24 16.23
C LEU A 382 -20.41 -10.75 17.54
N ALA A 383 -19.11 -11.08 17.58
CA ALA A 383 -18.42 -11.46 18.81
C ALA A 383 -18.39 -10.30 19.84
N ASP A 384 -18.12 -9.06 19.37
CA ASP A 384 -18.15 -7.89 20.25
C ASP A 384 -19.55 -7.64 20.81
N CYS A 385 -20.62 -7.80 20.00
CA CYS A 385 -22.00 -7.71 20.48
C CYS A 385 -22.30 -8.72 21.61
N LEU A 386 -21.81 -9.97 21.49
CA LEU A 386 -21.97 -10.99 22.52
C LEU A 386 -21.18 -10.65 23.80
N ARG A 387 -19.93 -10.20 23.65
CA ARG A 387 -19.07 -9.84 24.78
C ARG A 387 -19.58 -8.65 25.58
N GLU A 388 -20.30 -7.73 24.92
CA GLU A 388 -20.90 -6.55 25.50
C GLU A 388 -22.38 -6.74 25.87
N PHE A 389 -22.90 -7.98 25.79
CA PHE A 389 -24.30 -8.32 26.07
C PHE A 389 -25.31 -7.57 25.21
N ARG A 390 -24.95 -7.08 24.02
CA ARG A 390 -25.83 -6.35 23.08
C ARG A 390 -26.58 -7.33 22.16
N LEU A 391 -27.45 -8.18 22.74
CA LEU A 391 -28.15 -9.25 22.01
C LEU A 391 -29.06 -8.75 20.89
N LEU A 392 -29.75 -7.61 21.10
CA LEU A 392 -30.62 -7.03 20.08
C LEU A 392 -29.80 -6.55 18.86
N SER A 393 -28.65 -5.92 19.11
CA SER A 393 -27.71 -5.52 18.05
C SER A 393 -27.16 -6.74 17.31
N TYR A 394 -26.80 -7.80 18.03
CA TYR A 394 -26.37 -9.07 17.43
C TYR A 394 -27.41 -9.61 16.45
N LEU A 395 -28.67 -9.75 16.89
CA LEU A 395 -29.75 -10.28 16.05
C LEU A 395 -30.04 -9.37 14.84
N LYS A 396 -30.03 -8.07 15.04
CA LYS A 396 -30.23 -7.08 13.95
C LYS A 396 -29.12 -7.19 12.91
N ILE A 397 -27.85 -7.14 13.34
CA ILE A 397 -26.70 -7.18 12.42
C ILE A 397 -26.64 -8.52 11.69
N LEU A 398 -26.87 -9.64 12.38
CA LEU A 398 -26.91 -10.96 11.75
C LEU A 398 -28.04 -11.05 10.71
N ARG A 399 -29.25 -10.62 11.05
CA ARG A 399 -30.40 -10.60 10.12
C ARG A 399 -30.09 -9.76 8.89
N ASP A 400 -29.56 -8.55 9.10
CA ASP A 400 -29.27 -7.62 8.00
C ASP A 400 -28.14 -8.17 7.12
N HIS A 401 -27.11 -8.77 7.70
CA HIS A 401 -26.03 -9.46 6.97
C HIS A 401 -26.55 -10.64 6.13
N VAL A 402 -27.40 -11.48 6.72
CA VAL A 402 -28.00 -12.64 6.02
C VAL A 402 -28.85 -12.19 4.84
N ARG A 403 -29.73 -11.21 5.07
CA ARG A 403 -30.64 -10.68 4.05
C ARG A 403 -29.88 -10.02 2.91
N GLU A 404 -28.90 -9.17 3.25
CA GLU A 404 -28.22 -8.32 2.29
C GLU A 404 -27.28 -9.11 1.37
N HIS A 405 -26.65 -10.14 1.90
CA HIS A 405 -25.68 -10.97 1.16
C HIS A 405 -26.26 -12.34 0.75
N ALA A 406 -27.55 -12.56 0.92
CA ALA A 406 -28.25 -13.81 0.55
C ALA A 406 -27.51 -15.07 1.04
N LEU A 407 -27.09 -15.08 2.32
CA LEU A 407 -26.27 -16.15 2.85
C LEU A 407 -27.00 -17.49 2.91
N SER A 408 -26.35 -18.55 2.48
CA SER A 408 -26.82 -19.92 2.65
C SER A 408 -26.84 -20.33 4.12
N ILE A 409 -27.65 -21.33 4.49
CA ILE A 409 -27.73 -21.87 5.87
C ILE A 409 -26.34 -22.25 6.39
N LYS A 410 -25.48 -22.87 5.54
CA LYS A 410 -24.12 -23.25 5.90
C LYS A 410 -23.26 -22.01 6.25
N GLN A 411 -23.40 -20.94 5.51
CA GLN A 411 -22.69 -19.68 5.79
C GLN A 411 -23.19 -19.00 7.05
N ILE A 412 -24.51 -19.03 7.31
CA ILE A 412 -25.11 -18.50 8.56
C ILE A 412 -24.57 -19.25 9.76
N LEU A 413 -24.64 -20.60 9.74
CA LEU A 413 -24.11 -21.43 10.83
C LEU A 413 -22.61 -21.21 11.06
N LYS A 414 -21.83 -21.05 9.96
CA LYS A 414 -20.41 -20.72 10.05
C LYS A 414 -20.22 -19.36 10.72
N THR A 415 -20.97 -18.33 10.31
CA THR A 415 -20.87 -16.99 10.88
C THR A 415 -21.16 -16.98 12.37
N ILE A 416 -22.24 -17.65 12.78
CA ILE A 416 -22.60 -17.80 14.19
C ILE A 416 -21.49 -18.55 14.97
N GLY A 417 -21.06 -19.70 14.49
CA GLY A 417 -20.03 -20.51 15.14
C GLY A 417 -18.71 -19.76 15.31
N LEU A 418 -18.27 -19.00 14.28
CA LEU A 418 -17.05 -18.20 14.35
C LEU A 418 -17.19 -17.02 15.29
N SER A 419 -18.37 -16.38 15.36
CA SER A 419 -18.61 -15.30 16.32
C SER A 419 -18.51 -15.78 17.76
N PHE A 420 -19.09 -16.93 18.09
CA PHE A 420 -18.95 -17.55 19.43
C PHE A 420 -17.50 -17.94 19.76
N LEU A 421 -16.76 -18.49 18.79
CA LEU A 421 -15.35 -18.78 18.96
C LEU A 421 -14.55 -17.54 19.35
N LEU A 422 -14.81 -16.40 18.67
CA LEU A 422 -14.12 -15.13 18.89
C LEU A 422 -14.55 -14.41 20.19
N VAL A 423 -15.64 -14.83 20.86
CA VAL A 423 -15.94 -14.37 22.22
C VAL A 423 -14.84 -14.80 23.18
N VAL A 424 -14.39 -16.08 23.07
CA VAL A 424 -13.46 -16.71 24.01
C VAL A 424 -12.01 -16.58 23.53
N LYS A 425 -11.78 -16.66 22.20
CA LYS A 425 -10.46 -16.65 21.57
C LYS A 425 -10.13 -15.26 21.03
N ASP A 426 -8.88 -14.85 21.13
CA ASP A 426 -8.39 -13.64 20.49
C ASP A 426 -8.01 -13.87 19.02
N GLU A 427 -7.51 -12.82 18.35
CA GLU A 427 -7.15 -12.90 16.94
C GLU A 427 -5.92 -13.81 16.70
N ASN A 428 -4.99 -13.90 17.65
CA ASN A 428 -3.86 -14.83 17.57
C ASN A 428 -4.33 -16.29 17.61
N ASP A 429 -5.18 -16.63 18.56
CA ASP A 429 -5.76 -17.97 18.67
C ASP A 429 -6.60 -18.31 17.45
N PHE A 430 -7.42 -17.36 16.98
CA PHE A 430 -8.24 -17.54 15.80
C PHE A 430 -7.36 -17.79 14.55
N THR A 431 -6.35 -16.97 14.33
CA THR A 431 -5.41 -17.13 13.21
C THR A 431 -4.68 -18.46 13.28
N ARG A 432 -4.27 -18.90 14.47
CA ARG A 432 -3.65 -20.20 14.68
C ARG A 432 -4.59 -21.36 14.34
N ILE A 433 -5.87 -21.27 14.74
CA ILE A 433 -6.89 -22.31 14.42
C ILE A 433 -7.14 -22.35 12.91
N GLU A 434 -7.32 -21.18 12.26
CA GLU A 434 -7.52 -21.09 10.81
C GLU A 434 -6.30 -21.62 10.03
N LEU A 435 -5.09 -21.27 10.45
CA LEU A 435 -3.86 -21.79 9.88
C LEU A 435 -3.77 -23.30 10.02
N LYS A 436 -3.97 -23.86 11.24
CA LYS A 436 -3.91 -25.31 11.47
C LYS A 436 -4.92 -26.06 10.59
N ARG A 437 -6.11 -25.48 10.41
CA ARG A 437 -7.17 -26.07 9.59
C ARG A 437 -6.88 -26.02 8.09
N ASN A 438 -6.29 -24.92 7.63
CA ASN A 438 -6.10 -24.63 6.21
C ASN A 438 -4.64 -24.78 5.76
N TYR A 439 -3.75 -25.16 6.69
CA TYR A 439 -2.33 -25.33 6.38
C TYR A 439 -2.14 -26.31 5.22
N LYS A 440 -1.35 -25.89 4.26
CA LYS A 440 -0.91 -26.70 3.15
C LYS A 440 0.53 -27.09 3.39
N GLN A 441 0.74 -28.39 3.54
CA GLN A 441 2.11 -28.91 3.67
C GLN A 441 2.86 -28.62 2.36
N ILE A 442 4.03 -28.02 2.51
CA ILE A 442 4.91 -27.63 1.41
C ILE A 442 6.27 -28.21 1.75
N GLU A 443 6.90 -28.88 0.78
CA GLU A 443 8.22 -29.47 0.95
C GLU A 443 9.23 -28.40 1.38
N GLY A 444 9.97 -28.69 2.44
CA GLY A 444 10.98 -27.78 3.01
C GLY A 444 10.45 -26.74 4.01
N TYR A 445 9.12 -26.71 4.30
CA TYR A 445 8.49 -25.76 5.23
C TYR A 445 7.58 -26.46 6.23
N ASP A 446 7.74 -26.14 7.50
CA ASP A 446 6.92 -26.67 8.59
C ASP A 446 5.79 -25.71 9.00
N TYR A 447 4.78 -26.24 9.71
CA TYR A 447 3.71 -25.42 10.28
C TYR A 447 4.26 -24.33 11.21
N SER A 448 5.29 -24.63 11.99
CA SER A 448 5.95 -23.67 12.89
C SER A 448 6.52 -22.46 12.17
N ASP A 449 6.91 -22.58 10.90
CA ASP A 449 7.41 -21.47 10.09
C ASP A 449 6.30 -20.46 9.76
N THR A 450 5.01 -20.84 9.83
CA THR A 450 3.87 -19.96 9.54
C THR A 450 3.37 -19.19 10.76
N THR A 451 4.01 -19.33 11.92
CA THR A 451 3.55 -18.67 13.15
C THR A 451 3.63 -17.17 13.07
N VAL A 452 2.61 -16.51 13.62
CA VAL A 452 2.51 -15.06 13.72
C VAL A 452 2.08 -14.67 15.13
N GLN A 453 2.45 -13.46 15.52
CA GLN A 453 2.04 -12.86 16.78
C GLN A 453 1.49 -11.47 16.48
N LEU A 454 0.17 -11.32 16.63
CA LEU A 454 -0.56 -10.08 16.40
C LEU A 454 -0.76 -9.34 17.72
N GLU A 455 -0.66 -8.03 17.70
CA GLU A 455 -0.81 -7.18 18.89
C GLU A 455 -2.30 -6.99 19.23
N ASN A 456 -2.71 -7.31 20.45
CA ASN A 456 -4.06 -7.03 20.95
C ASN A 456 -4.09 -5.64 21.61
N LYS A 457 -4.23 -4.58 20.82
CA LYS A 457 -4.18 -3.18 21.26
C LYS A 457 -5.50 -2.67 21.83
N PHE A 458 -6.64 -3.18 21.33
CA PHE A 458 -7.97 -2.71 21.66
C PHE A 458 -8.78 -3.76 22.41
N LYS A 459 -9.81 -3.32 23.15
CA LYS A 459 -10.77 -4.23 23.82
C LYS A 459 -11.68 -4.95 22.81
N SER A 460 -12.04 -4.29 21.71
CA SER A 460 -12.88 -4.80 20.64
C SER A 460 -12.12 -5.80 19.76
N ARG A 461 -12.77 -6.92 19.43
CA ARG A 461 -12.26 -7.89 18.43
C ARG A 461 -12.23 -7.27 17.03
N THR A 462 -13.23 -6.49 16.72
CA THR A 462 -13.34 -5.76 15.45
C THR A 462 -12.17 -4.80 15.29
N ASP A 463 -11.90 -3.97 16.29
CA ASP A 463 -10.85 -2.96 16.20
C ASP A 463 -9.45 -3.59 16.12
N ASN A 464 -9.17 -4.65 16.89
CA ASN A 464 -7.91 -5.39 16.76
C ASN A 464 -7.74 -5.99 15.36
N PHE A 465 -8.81 -6.58 14.82
CA PHE A 465 -8.76 -7.15 13.49
C PHE A 465 -8.50 -6.10 12.42
N LEU A 466 -9.19 -4.95 12.44
CA LEU A 466 -8.95 -3.84 11.50
C LEU A 466 -7.54 -3.26 11.67
N TYR A 467 -7.06 -3.13 12.90
CA TYR A 467 -5.68 -2.71 13.18
C TYR A 467 -4.66 -3.65 12.52
N HIS A 468 -4.87 -4.97 12.63
CA HIS A 468 -3.99 -5.94 11.97
C HIS A 468 -4.06 -5.86 10.45
N LEU A 469 -5.25 -5.63 9.88
CA LEU A 469 -5.39 -5.43 8.42
C LEU A 469 -4.58 -4.24 7.94
N ILE A 470 -4.61 -3.13 8.70
CA ILE A 470 -3.93 -1.87 8.34
C ILE A 470 -2.42 -1.98 8.56
N MET A 471 -2.00 -2.44 9.75
CA MET A 471 -0.61 -2.29 10.18
C MET A 471 0.28 -3.50 9.87
N THR A 472 -0.31 -4.71 9.70
CA THR A 472 0.52 -5.93 9.72
C THR A 472 0.23 -6.91 8.58
N THR A 473 -1.03 -7.09 8.17
CA THR A 473 -1.38 -8.26 7.36
C THR A 473 -1.73 -7.92 5.90
N THR A 474 -2.85 -7.28 5.66
CA THR A 474 -3.42 -7.10 4.32
C THR A 474 -2.86 -5.89 3.61
N LEU A 475 -2.95 -4.72 4.25
CA LEU A 475 -2.57 -3.45 3.62
C LEU A 475 -1.08 -3.39 3.23
N PRO A 476 -0.11 -3.85 4.05
CA PRO A 476 1.29 -3.88 3.64
C PRO A 476 1.54 -4.68 2.35
N THR A 477 0.82 -5.81 2.18
CA THR A 477 0.89 -6.61 0.97
C THR A 477 0.28 -5.89 -0.24
N LEU A 478 -0.88 -5.26 -0.07
CA LEU A 478 -1.53 -4.50 -1.15
C LEU A 478 -0.65 -3.33 -1.61
N LEU A 479 -0.06 -2.59 -0.68
CA LEU A 479 0.81 -1.45 -0.97
C LEU A 479 2.11 -1.85 -1.66
N HIS A 480 2.70 -2.99 -1.27
CA HIS A 480 3.87 -3.53 -1.96
C HIS A 480 3.59 -3.76 -3.45
N PHE A 481 2.53 -4.49 -3.79
CA PHE A 481 2.20 -4.77 -5.19
C PHE A 481 1.69 -3.53 -5.94
N GLU A 482 1.03 -2.61 -5.26
CA GLU A 482 0.63 -1.31 -5.81
C GLU A 482 1.85 -0.52 -6.28
N ASP A 483 2.85 -0.35 -5.41
CA ASP A 483 4.09 0.36 -5.71
C ASP A 483 4.85 -0.33 -6.85
N ARG A 484 5.04 -1.64 -6.79
CA ARG A 484 5.82 -2.38 -7.80
C ARG A 484 5.17 -2.35 -9.18
N ASN A 485 3.85 -2.58 -9.23
CA ASN A 485 3.10 -2.55 -10.49
C ASN A 485 3.09 -1.16 -11.13
N SER A 486 2.92 -0.11 -10.34
CA SER A 486 2.92 1.25 -10.86
C SER A 486 4.31 1.68 -11.33
N MET A 487 5.35 1.34 -10.53
CA MET A 487 6.73 1.71 -10.86
C MET A 487 7.30 0.94 -12.05
N ALA A 488 6.80 -0.26 -12.37
CA ALA A 488 7.14 -0.95 -13.61
C ALA A 488 6.89 -0.09 -14.88
N PHE A 489 6.07 0.94 -14.76
CA PHE A 489 5.72 1.89 -15.84
C PHE A 489 6.06 3.34 -15.48
N SER A 490 6.91 3.57 -14.48
CA SER A 490 7.28 4.91 -13.99
C SER A 490 6.06 5.76 -13.65
N ILE A 491 5.10 5.18 -12.92
CA ILE A 491 3.86 5.82 -12.49
C ILE A 491 3.84 5.92 -10.96
N GLU A 492 3.51 7.10 -10.44
CA GLU A 492 3.24 7.29 -9.03
C GLU A 492 1.81 6.90 -8.69
N SER A 493 1.64 5.92 -7.80
CA SER A 493 0.34 5.61 -7.21
C SER A 493 0.15 6.39 -5.91
N ARG A 494 -1.00 7.08 -5.79
CA ARG A 494 -1.47 7.84 -4.63
C ARG A 494 -2.74 7.21 -4.06
N VAL A 495 -2.87 7.20 -2.75
CA VAL A 495 -3.93 6.48 -2.04
C VAL A 495 -4.64 7.37 -0.99
N PRO A 496 -5.57 8.23 -1.43
CA PRO A 496 -6.19 9.23 -0.54
C PRO A 496 -6.91 8.67 0.69
N PHE A 497 -7.40 7.44 0.62
CA PHE A 497 -7.97 6.77 1.78
C PHE A 497 -6.95 6.50 2.89
N LEU A 498 -5.66 6.57 2.60
CA LEU A 498 -4.57 6.44 3.57
C LEU A 498 -4.01 7.77 4.07
N ASP A 499 -4.75 8.86 3.93
CA ASP A 499 -4.51 10.04 4.78
C ASP A 499 -4.76 9.63 6.23
N HIS A 500 -3.73 9.77 7.08
CA HIS A 500 -3.81 9.29 8.45
C HIS A 500 -4.95 9.93 9.25
N ARG A 501 -5.30 11.19 8.99
CA ARG A 501 -6.41 11.90 9.63
C ARG A 501 -7.76 11.25 9.29
N LEU A 502 -7.92 10.84 8.03
CA LEU A 502 -9.10 10.12 7.55
C LEU A 502 -9.16 8.70 8.11
N VAL A 503 -8.02 8.00 8.17
CA VAL A 503 -7.94 6.65 8.75
C VAL A 503 -8.24 6.66 10.24
N GLU A 504 -7.58 7.54 11.02
CA GLU A 504 -7.82 7.68 12.47
C GLU A 504 -9.29 7.99 12.76
N TYR A 505 -9.88 8.92 12.01
CA TYR A 505 -11.27 9.30 12.14
C TYR A 505 -12.23 8.15 11.79
N GLY A 506 -12.07 7.57 10.60
CA GLY A 506 -12.92 6.46 10.13
C GLY A 506 -12.81 5.20 11.00
N PHE A 507 -11.59 4.90 11.49
CA PHE A 507 -11.35 3.82 12.45
C PHE A 507 -12.04 4.05 13.80
N SER A 508 -12.17 5.31 14.22
CA SER A 508 -12.77 5.69 15.51
C SER A 508 -14.29 5.66 15.52
N LEU A 509 -14.93 5.68 14.35
CA LEU A 509 -16.38 5.68 14.23
C LEU A 509 -17.00 4.42 14.84
N PRO A 510 -18.20 4.54 15.48
CA PRO A 510 -18.98 3.40 15.89
C PRO A 510 -19.22 2.41 14.74
N VAL A 511 -19.29 1.12 15.05
CA VAL A 511 -19.52 0.06 14.04
C VAL A 511 -20.82 0.33 13.26
N GLU A 512 -21.84 0.85 13.93
CA GLU A 512 -23.16 1.16 13.38
C GLU A 512 -23.12 2.24 12.29
N TRP A 513 -22.09 3.10 12.28
CA TRP A 513 -21.86 4.13 11.26
C TRP A 513 -20.91 3.67 10.14
N ARG A 514 -20.21 2.56 10.36
CA ARG A 514 -19.41 1.89 9.33
C ARG A 514 -20.19 0.79 8.60
N VAL A 515 -21.15 0.14 9.31
CA VAL A 515 -22.03 -0.90 8.76
C VAL A 515 -23.47 -0.62 9.19
N LYS A 516 -24.36 -0.40 8.21
CA LYS A 516 -25.79 -0.14 8.48
C LYS A 516 -26.66 -0.85 7.46
N ASN A 517 -27.72 -1.51 7.93
CA ASN A 517 -28.63 -2.30 7.09
C ASN A 517 -27.95 -3.35 6.21
N GLY A 518 -26.81 -3.91 6.67
CA GLY A 518 -26.01 -4.87 5.92
C GLY A 518 -25.05 -4.25 4.87
N LEU A 519 -25.12 -2.93 4.64
CA LEU A 519 -24.18 -2.20 3.77
C LEU A 519 -22.92 -1.83 4.56
N THR A 520 -21.77 -2.22 4.05
CA THR A 520 -20.45 -1.81 4.55
C THR A 520 -20.06 -0.42 4.04
N LYS A 521 -19.06 0.22 4.70
CA LYS A 521 -18.58 1.57 4.34
C LYS A 521 -19.71 2.60 4.36
N TYR A 522 -20.64 2.46 5.30
CA TYR A 522 -21.86 3.28 5.31
C TYR A 522 -21.58 4.78 5.37
N VAL A 523 -20.62 5.21 6.22
CA VAL A 523 -20.22 6.62 6.32
C VAL A 523 -19.69 7.18 4.99
N LEU A 524 -18.95 6.40 4.22
CA LEU A 524 -18.45 6.80 2.88
C LEU A 524 -19.63 6.96 1.91
N ARG A 525 -20.59 6.03 1.94
CA ARG A 525 -21.78 6.09 1.09
C ARG A 525 -22.63 7.31 1.37
N GLU A 526 -22.95 7.55 2.64
CA GLU A 526 -23.75 8.72 3.03
C GLU A 526 -23.02 10.04 2.80
N GLY A 527 -21.71 10.09 3.10
CA GLY A 527 -20.89 11.28 2.84
C GLY A 527 -20.79 11.68 1.37
N LEU A 528 -20.95 10.71 0.45
CA LEU A 528 -20.82 10.95 -0.99
C LEU A 528 -22.12 10.69 -1.78
N LYS A 529 -23.25 10.61 -1.08
CA LYS A 529 -24.56 10.27 -1.66
C LYS A 529 -24.98 11.22 -2.78
N ASP A 530 -24.66 12.49 -2.66
CA ASP A 530 -24.96 13.55 -3.61
C ASP A 530 -24.14 13.46 -4.91
N VAL A 531 -22.93 12.91 -4.86
CA VAL A 531 -22.01 12.83 -6.00
C VAL A 531 -21.93 11.45 -6.63
N LEU A 532 -22.24 10.38 -5.89
CA LEU A 532 -22.23 9.02 -6.43
C LEU A 532 -23.47 8.72 -7.29
N PRO A 533 -23.33 8.00 -8.43
CA PRO A 533 -24.49 7.36 -9.08
C PRO A 533 -25.23 6.44 -8.12
N PRO A 534 -26.59 6.43 -8.12
CA PRO A 534 -27.38 5.62 -7.20
C PRO A 534 -27.04 4.12 -7.23
N GLU A 535 -26.71 3.60 -8.41
CA GLU A 535 -26.34 2.18 -8.59
C GLU A 535 -25.00 1.85 -7.91
N ILE A 536 -24.06 2.78 -7.90
CA ILE A 536 -22.77 2.64 -7.21
C ILE A 536 -22.96 2.81 -5.71
N TYR A 537 -23.77 3.78 -5.26
CA TYR A 537 -24.15 3.94 -3.86
C TYR A 537 -24.74 2.64 -3.30
N ALA A 538 -25.64 1.99 -4.05
CA ALA A 538 -26.33 0.76 -3.63
C ALA A 538 -25.52 -0.53 -3.87
N ARG A 539 -24.33 -0.45 -4.53
CA ARG A 539 -23.54 -1.63 -4.89
C ARG A 539 -23.05 -2.37 -3.64
N LYS A 540 -23.27 -3.69 -3.60
CA LYS A 540 -23.01 -4.55 -2.43
C LYS A 540 -21.81 -5.47 -2.60
N ASP A 541 -21.49 -5.81 -3.84
CA ASP A 541 -20.42 -6.75 -4.15
C ASP A 541 -19.05 -6.06 -4.03
N LYS A 542 -18.22 -6.58 -3.13
CA LYS A 542 -16.81 -6.25 -3.08
C LYS A 542 -16.06 -7.19 -4.02
N LYS A 543 -15.43 -6.60 -5.05
CA LYS A 543 -14.51 -7.30 -5.94
C LYS A 543 -13.18 -6.58 -5.92
N GLY A 544 -12.08 -7.35 -5.89
CA GLY A 544 -10.76 -6.82 -6.16
C GLY A 544 -10.57 -6.60 -7.66
N PHE A 545 -9.34 -6.36 -8.12
CA PHE A 545 -9.05 -6.34 -9.55
C PHE A 545 -9.55 -7.62 -10.20
N VAL A 546 -10.38 -7.45 -11.23
CA VAL A 546 -11.10 -8.56 -11.85
C VAL A 546 -10.14 -9.41 -12.66
N THR A 547 -10.27 -10.72 -12.52
CA THR A 547 -9.56 -11.68 -13.34
C THR A 547 -10.58 -12.62 -13.96
N PRO A 548 -10.30 -13.26 -15.11
CA PRO A 548 -11.17 -14.31 -15.63
C PRO A 548 -11.14 -15.58 -14.76
N GLY A 549 -10.34 -15.55 -13.68
CA GLY A 549 -10.07 -16.62 -12.74
C GLY A 549 -8.68 -17.23 -12.93
N GLU A 550 -7.94 -17.42 -11.83
CA GLU A 550 -6.60 -18.03 -11.81
C GLU A 550 -6.57 -19.34 -12.61
N PHE A 551 -7.62 -20.14 -12.48
CA PHE A 551 -7.76 -21.41 -13.18
C PHE A 551 -7.71 -21.27 -14.71
N LYS A 552 -8.34 -20.23 -15.28
CA LYS A 552 -8.34 -20.01 -16.73
C LYS A 552 -6.95 -19.59 -17.22
N TRP A 553 -6.27 -18.74 -16.48
CA TRP A 553 -4.93 -18.31 -16.84
C TRP A 553 -3.92 -19.46 -16.73
N VAL A 554 -3.95 -20.20 -15.64
CA VAL A 554 -3.04 -21.34 -15.39
C VAL A 554 -3.27 -22.50 -16.38
N LYS A 555 -4.50 -22.74 -16.84
CA LYS A 555 -4.80 -23.76 -17.86
C LYS A 555 -4.85 -23.23 -19.30
N GLY A 556 -4.76 -21.92 -19.47
CA GLY A 556 -4.79 -21.22 -20.75
C GLY A 556 -3.44 -20.56 -21.08
N PRO A 557 -3.40 -19.21 -21.20
CA PRO A 557 -2.23 -18.50 -21.72
C PRO A 557 -0.96 -18.66 -20.87
N LEU A 558 -1.10 -18.93 -19.58
CA LEU A 558 0.05 -19.11 -18.68
C LEU A 558 0.42 -20.59 -18.42
N ARG A 559 -0.17 -21.53 -19.15
CA ARG A 559 0.04 -22.97 -18.91
C ARG A 559 1.51 -23.38 -18.92
N GLU A 560 2.31 -22.81 -19.80
CA GLU A 560 3.74 -23.13 -19.93
C GLU A 560 4.56 -22.67 -18.73
N TYR A 561 4.03 -21.71 -17.96
CA TYR A 561 4.66 -21.19 -16.76
C TYR A 561 4.29 -21.95 -15.49
N PHE A 562 3.26 -22.81 -15.54
CA PHE A 562 2.74 -23.47 -14.35
C PHE A 562 2.90 -24.98 -14.44
N ILE A 563 3.61 -25.54 -13.47
CA ILE A 563 3.66 -26.99 -13.24
C ILE A 563 2.55 -27.31 -12.24
N ASP A 564 1.84 -28.41 -12.45
CA ASP A 564 0.74 -28.84 -11.58
C ASP A 564 1.28 -29.45 -10.28
N LEU A 565 1.86 -28.59 -9.41
CA LEU A 565 2.50 -28.97 -8.16
C LEU A 565 1.52 -29.18 -7.01
N ALA A 566 0.29 -28.66 -7.12
CA ALA A 566 -0.71 -28.75 -6.07
C ALA A 566 -2.13 -28.79 -6.65
N LYS A 567 -3.04 -29.52 -5.98
CA LYS A 567 -4.46 -29.53 -6.32
C LYS A 567 -5.17 -28.19 -6.02
N ASP A 568 -4.66 -27.44 -5.07
CA ASP A 568 -5.15 -26.11 -4.72
C ASP A 568 -4.60 -25.07 -5.70
N ILE A 569 -5.47 -24.44 -6.48
CA ILE A 569 -5.08 -23.52 -7.55
C ILE A 569 -4.34 -22.27 -7.02
N LYS A 570 -4.68 -21.77 -5.85
CA LYS A 570 -4.02 -20.60 -5.26
C LYS A 570 -2.64 -20.97 -4.75
N LEU A 571 -2.51 -22.14 -4.12
CA LEU A 571 -1.22 -22.62 -3.70
C LEU A 571 -0.34 -22.96 -4.90
N ASN A 572 -0.92 -23.54 -5.96
CA ASN A 572 -0.21 -23.78 -7.21
C ASN A 572 0.34 -22.47 -7.80
N TRP A 573 -0.50 -21.43 -7.89
CA TRP A 573 -0.05 -20.08 -8.29
C TRP A 573 1.15 -19.63 -7.47
N ARG A 574 1.05 -19.62 -6.14
CA ARG A 574 2.10 -19.13 -5.23
C ARG A 574 3.39 -19.93 -5.34
N LEU A 575 3.31 -21.27 -5.43
CA LEU A 575 4.47 -22.13 -5.55
C LEU A 575 5.21 -21.94 -6.87
N ASN A 576 4.48 -21.86 -7.99
CA ASN A 576 5.11 -21.65 -9.29
C ASN A 576 5.75 -20.26 -9.39
N VAL A 577 5.07 -19.25 -8.85
CA VAL A 577 5.60 -17.89 -8.75
C VAL A 577 6.86 -17.86 -7.86
N LEU A 578 6.87 -18.57 -6.73
CA LEU A 578 8.04 -18.69 -5.86
C LEU A 578 9.21 -19.36 -6.57
N GLN A 579 8.97 -20.46 -7.28
CA GLN A 579 10.03 -21.18 -8.00
C GLN A 579 10.68 -20.27 -9.05
N ARG A 580 9.86 -19.63 -9.89
CA ARG A 580 10.39 -18.72 -10.92
C ARG A 580 11.11 -17.50 -10.36
N TRP A 581 10.61 -16.97 -9.24
CA TRP A 581 11.29 -15.88 -8.56
C TRP A 581 12.65 -16.29 -8.00
N LYS A 582 12.80 -17.54 -7.53
CA LYS A 582 14.13 -18.08 -7.13
C LYS A 582 15.07 -18.18 -8.32
N ASP A 583 14.54 -18.54 -9.48
CA ASP A 583 15.31 -18.78 -10.70
C ASP A 583 15.65 -17.45 -11.45
N SER A 584 15.00 -16.34 -11.11
CA SER A 584 15.21 -15.00 -11.68
C SER A 584 16.20 -14.16 -10.87
#